data_ede1edfdbf6c048793604f2750763ae2
#
_entry.id   ede1edfdbf6c048793604f2750763ae2
#
_cell.length_a   1.000
_cell.length_b   1.000
_cell.length_c   1.000
_cell.angle_alpha   90.00
_cell.angle_beta   90.00
_cell.angle_gamma   90.00
#
_symmetry.space_group_name_H-M   'P 1'
#
loop_
_entity.id
_entity.type
_entity.pdbx_description
1 polymer ?
#
loop_
_entity_poly.entity_id
_entity_poly.type
_entity_poly.pdbx_seq_one_letter_code
_entity_poly.pdbx_strand_id
1 'polypeptide(L)'
;IYAEDPARNWQPQAGHIHLFDVTRATTEFDLLTRTGIRLDSGIADSSTVSIHYDPMLAKVISFAPTRRSAAGVLADALARTRLHGLTTNRDLLVNVLRHPAFLSGATDTAFFDTHGLEALAQPLAGDRAVRLSAVAATLAEVAHNRATATVLGEIPSGWRNLASGDQHKTYRDNAGAEHRVDYRFTRRGVTLPDDDGVALVLASADQVVLADTAGVATAFAVARYAAEVYVDSPLGSLA
;
A
#
# COMPACT_ATOMS: atom_id res chain seq x y z
N ILE A 1 9.64 12.47 3.63
CA ILE A 1 8.37 11.86 4.07
C ILE A 1 8.05 12.44 5.43
N TYR A 2 6.83 12.94 5.60
CA TYR A 2 6.34 13.51 6.86
C TYR A 2 5.13 12.71 7.35
N ALA A 3 4.99 12.56 8.67
CA ALA A 3 3.81 12.03 9.34
C ALA A 3 2.71 13.10 9.38
N GLU A 4 2.18 13.45 8.23
CA GLU A 4 1.15 14.47 8.02
C GLU A 4 0.16 13.99 6.96
N ASP A 5 -1.10 14.34 7.15
CA ASP A 5 -2.17 14.03 6.20
C ASP A 5 -2.51 15.26 5.33
N PRO A 6 -2.04 15.33 4.08
CA PRO A 6 -2.32 16.45 3.21
C PRO A 6 -3.82 16.62 2.86
N ALA A 7 -4.57 15.51 2.84
CA ALA A 7 -6.01 15.53 2.58
C ALA A 7 -6.82 16.11 3.75
N ARG A 8 -6.22 16.18 4.95
CA ARG A 8 -6.80 16.74 6.18
C ARG A 8 -6.05 17.98 6.66
N ASN A 9 -5.75 18.88 5.75
CA ASN A 9 -5.07 20.14 6.04
C ASN A 9 -3.75 19.96 6.81
N TRP A 10 -2.93 19.00 6.36
CA TRP A 10 -1.61 18.70 6.93
C TRP A 10 -1.67 18.29 8.41
N GLN A 11 -2.75 17.64 8.82
CA GLN A 11 -2.92 17.18 10.20
C GLN A 11 -1.76 16.26 10.60
N PRO A 12 -0.98 16.61 11.64
CA PRO A 12 0.09 15.76 12.14
C PRO A 12 -0.44 14.40 12.60
N GLN A 13 0.34 13.37 12.30
CA GLN A 13 0.06 11.99 12.71
C GLN A 13 1.05 11.56 13.79
N ALA A 14 0.56 10.82 14.78
CA ALA A 14 1.38 10.23 15.82
C ALA A 14 0.94 8.78 16.06
N GLY A 15 1.88 7.91 16.39
CA GLY A 15 1.59 6.50 16.59
C GLY A 15 2.82 5.61 16.39
N HIS A 16 2.56 4.33 16.17
CA HIS A 16 3.58 3.32 16.02
C HIS A 16 3.82 2.99 14.53
N ILE A 17 5.07 2.93 14.13
CA ILE A 17 5.49 2.44 12.81
C ILE A 17 5.69 0.93 12.92
N HIS A 18 4.88 0.17 12.22
CA HIS A 18 5.02 -1.29 12.17
C HIS A 18 6.09 -1.73 11.19
N LEU A 19 6.15 -1.07 10.03
CA LEU A 19 7.11 -1.35 8.97
C LEU A 19 7.49 -0.05 8.26
N PHE A 20 8.79 0.13 8.02
CA PHE A 20 9.30 1.18 7.15
C PHE A 20 10.39 0.61 6.23
N ASP A 21 10.07 0.43 4.97
CA ASP A 21 10.96 -0.17 3.98
C ASP A 21 10.96 0.63 2.67
N VAL A 22 12.10 1.23 2.37
CA VAL A 22 12.37 1.87 1.08
C VAL A 22 13.17 0.89 0.22
N THR A 23 12.50 -0.06 -0.39
CA THR A 23 13.06 -1.21 -1.11
C THR A 23 14.09 -0.86 -2.19
N ARG A 24 14.12 0.38 -2.67
CA ARG A 24 15.02 0.90 -3.71
C ARG A 24 16.21 1.68 -3.15
N ALA A 25 16.33 1.83 -1.84
CA ALA A 25 17.49 2.49 -1.24
C ALA A 25 18.75 1.69 -1.56
N THR A 26 19.76 2.39 -2.12
CA THR A 26 21.05 1.79 -2.48
C THR A 26 22.15 2.18 -1.51
N THR A 27 21.92 3.22 -0.70
CA THR A 27 22.82 3.69 0.35
C THR A 27 22.04 4.47 1.42
N GLU A 28 22.58 4.56 2.60
CA GLU A 28 22.05 5.34 3.72
C GLU A 28 23.12 6.32 4.19
N PHE A 29 22.72 7.59 4.39
CA PHE A 29 23.56 8.68 4.88
C PHE A 29 24.86 8.93 4.11
N ASP A 30 25.06 8.31 2.93
CA ASP A 30 26.28 8.42 2.13
C ASP A 30 26.00 9.02 0.75
N LEU A 31 27.05 9.48 0.04
CA LEU A 31 26.92 10.14 -1.24
C LEU A 31 26.54 9.16 -2.35
N LEU A 32 25.58 9.57 -3.19
CA LEU A 32 25.28 8.87 -4.42
C LEU A 32 26.27 9.27 -5.52
N THR A 33 27.07 8.32 -5.97
CA THR A 33 28.03 8.50 -7.06
C THR A 33 27.52 7.98 -8.41
N ARG A 34 26.38 7.28 -8.40
CA ARG A 34 25.70 6.73 -9.59
C ARG A 34 24.19 6.84 -9.41
N THR A 35 23.45 6.63 -10.49
CA THR A 35 21.97 6.59 -10.43
C THR A 35 21.50 5.64 -9.33
N GLY A 36 20.66 6.15 -8.44
CA GLY A 36 20.16 5.39 -7.29
C GLY A 36 19.35 6.25 -6.32
N ILE A 37 19.02 5.62 -5.20
CA ILE A 37 18.27 6.20 -4.08
C ILE A 37 19.15 6.16 -2.82
N ARG A 38 19.23 7.30 -2.13
CA ARG A 38 19.74 7.41 -0.78
C ARG A 38 18.60 7.62 0.19
N LEU A 39 18.67 6.93 1.32
CA LEU A 39 17.77 7.10 2.43
C LEU A 39 18.48 7.71 3.62
N ASP A 40 17.96 8.82 4.15
CA ASP A 40 18.35 9.37 5.44
C ASP A 40 17.13 9.27 6.35
N SER A 41 17.06 8.26 7.20
CA SER A 41 15.90 7.96 8.03
C SER A 41 16.13 8.29 9.49
N GLY A 42 15.12 8.94 10.12
CA GLY A 42 15.02 9.11 11.57
C GLY A 42 14.19 8.02 12.26
N ILE A 43 13.62 7.08 11.48
CA ILE A 43 12.79 5.99 11.97
C ILE A 43 13.27 4.65 11.44
N ALA A 44 12.86 3.59 12.12
CA ALA A 44 12.99 2.20 11.71
C ALA A 44 11.68 1.46 12.08
N ASP A 45 11.62 0.18 11.76
CA ASP A 45 10.55 -0.70 12.23
C ASP A 45 10.42 -0.60 13.75
N SER A 46 9.18 -0.58 14.23
CA SER A 46 8.84 -0.45 15.65
C SER A 46 9.15 0.93 16.27
N SER A 47 9.48 1.94 15.49
CA SER A 47 9.62 3.32 15.99
C SER A 47 8.27 3.90 16.42
N THR A 48 8.30 4.79 17.43
CA THR A 48 7.13 5.57 17.83
C THR A 48 7.30 7.02 17.41
N VAL A 49 6.36 7.53 16.65
CA VAL A 49 6.28 8.94 16.25
C VAL A 49 5.42 9.68 17.27
N SER A 50 5.97 10.69 17.92
CA SER A 50 5.29 11.46 18.96
C SER A 50 4.89 12.85 18.46
N ILE A 51 3.93 13.46 19.16
CA ILE A 51 3.51 14.86 18.92
C ILE A 51 4.53 15.89 19.42
N HIS A 52 5.60 15.47 20.10
CA HIS A 52 6.55 16.35 20.76
C HIS A 52 7.80 16.62 19.93
N TYR A 53 7.90 16.01 18.77
CA TYR A 53 9.06 16.14 17.86
C TYR A 53 8.59 16.43 16.43
N ASP A 54 9.55 16.79 15.56
CA ASP A 54 9.31 17.07 14.14
C ASP A 54 8.64 15.86 13.45
N PRO A 55 7.56 16.08 12.69
CA PRO A 55 6.88 15.01 11.96
C PRO A 55 7.70 14.45 10.78
N MET A 56 8.88 14.97 10.48
CA MET A 56 9.75 14.47 9.41
C MET A 56 10.30 13.09 9.76
N LEU A 57 9.87 12.07 9.03
CA LEU A 57 10.26 10.68 9.24
C LEU A 57 11.56 10.31 8.51
N ALA A 58 11.66 10.72 7.26
CA ALA A 58 12.80 10.37 6.42
C ALA A 58 12.96 11.34 5.25
N LYS A 59 14.20 11.44 4.74
CA LYS A 59 14.53 12.09 3.49
C LYS A 59 14.95 11.04 2.47
N VAL A 60 14.22 10.96 1.38
CA VAL A 60 14.54 10.07 0.25
C VAL A 60 15.12 10.93 -0.87
N ILE A 61 16.33 10.63 -1.29
CA ILE A 61 17.10 11.42 -2.24
C ILE A 61 17.40 10.56 -3.46
N SER A 62 17.12 11.07 -4.66
CA SER A 62 17.50 10.42 -5.91
C SER A 62 18.61 11.17 -6.60
N PHE A 63 19.49 10.43 -7.27
CA PHE A 63 20.44 10.95 -8.23
C PHE A 63 20.27 10.27 -9.58
N ALA A 64 20.27 11.06 -10.65
CA ALA A 64 20.27 10.57 -12.04
C ALA A 64 20.77 11.68 -12.98
N PRO A 65 21.17 11.36 -14.24
CA PRO A 65 21.78 12.34 -15.15
C PRO A 65 20.85 13.52 -15.54
N THR A 66 19.54 13.35 -15.46
CA THR A 66 18.57 14.42 -15.81
C THR A 66 17.54 14.58 -14.71
N ARG A 67 16.94 15.79 -14.60
CA ARG A 67 15.82 16.08 -13.70
C ARG A 67 14.68 15.09 -13.88
N ARG A 68 14.27 14.83 -15.11
CA ARG A 68 13.19 13.89 -15.43
C ARG A 68 13.50 12.48 -14.93
N SER A 69 14.72 12.00 -15.18
CA SER A 69 15.15 10.67 -14.71
C SER A 69 15.22 10.61 -13.18
N ALA A 70 15.77 11.65 -12.53
CA ALA A 70 15.84 11.69 -11.07
C ALA A 70 14.43 11.72 -10.44
N ALA A 71 13.52 12.55 -10.96
CA ALA A 71 12.13 12.59 -10.48
C ALA A 71 11.42 11.25 -10.70
N GLY A 72 11.63 10.59 -11.84
CA GLY A 72 11.04 9.26 -12.12
C GLY A 72 11.56 8.18 -11.17
N VAL A 73 12.87 8.12 -10.92
CA VAL A 73 13.49 7.19 -9.96
C VAL A 73 12.96 7.42 -8.55
N LEU A 74 12.84 8.69 -8.13
CA LEU A 74 12.31 9.04 -6.81
C LEU A 74 10.84 8.69 -6.67
N ALA A 75 10.02 9.02 -7.68
CA ALA A 75 8.60 8.71 -7.68
C ALA A 75 8.34 7.20 -7.61
N ASP A 76 9.12 6.38 -8.36
CA ASP A 76 9.00 4.91 -8.31
C ASP A 76 9.44 4.36 -6.95
N ALA A 77 10.52 4.89 -6.36
CA ALA A 77 10.97 4.47 -5.04
C ALA A 77 9.93 4.77 -3.96
N LEU A 78 9.37 6.00 -3.95
CA LEU A 78 8.33 6.39 -3.00
C LEU A 78 7.03 5.60 -3.19
N ALA A 79 6.60 5.37 -4.43
CA ALA A 79 5.40 4.59 -4.72
C ALA A 79 5.50 3.13 -4.25
N ARG A 80 6.71 2.58 -4.17
CA ARG A 80 6.99 1.22 -3.69
C ARG A 80 7.42 1.16 -2.23
N THR A 81 7.58 2.30 -1.58
CA THR A 81 7.89 2.34 -0.15
C THR A 81 6.75 1.76 0.64
N ARG A 82 7.06 0.76 1.46
CA ARG A 82 6.11 0.20 2.43
C ARG A 82 6.25 0.96 3.74
N LEU A 83 5.16 1.57 4.17
CA LEU A 83 5.08 2.30 5.43
C LEU A 83 3.76 1.94 6.09
N HIS A 84 3.84 1.18 7.19
CA HIS A 84 2.69 0.71 7.94
C HIS A 84 2.65 1.37 9.31
N GLY A 85 1.49 1.87 9.71
CA GLY A 85 1.24 2.45 11.04
C GLY A 85 0.69 3.87 11.02
N LEU A 86 1.13 4.71 10.08
CA LEU A 86 0.73 6.11 10.02
C LEU A 86 0.39 6.57 8.60
N THR A 87 -0.55 7.49 8.52
CA THR A 87 -0.77 8.27 7.29
C THR A 87 0.39 9.26 7.11
N THR A 88 0.87 9.39 5.88
CA THR A 88 1.98 10.28 5.53
C THR A 88 1.68 11.05 4.24
N ASN A 89 2.51 12.02 3.91
CA ASN A 89 2.44 12.75 2.65
C ASN A 89 3.06 12.01 1.45
N ARG A 90 3.35 10.71 1.56
CA ARG A 90 4.03 9.92 0.52
C ARG A 90 3.33 10.01 -0.85
N ASP A 91 2.03 9.80 -0.90
CA ASP A 91 1.27 9.76 -2.16
C ASP A 91 1.24 11.13 -2.84
N LEU A 92 1.09 12.22 -2.06
CA LEU A 92 1.25 13.58 -2.53
C LEU A 92 2.63 13.80 -3.18
N LEU A 93 3.71 13.35 -2.54
CA LEU A 93 5.07 13.49 -3.08
C LEU A 93 5.23 12.77 -4.42
N VAL A 94 4.65 11.58 -4.57
CA VAL A 94 4.67 10.83 -5.84
C VAL A 94 3.89 11.59 -6.93
N ASN A 95 2.71 12.11 -6.62
CA ASN A 95 1.88 12.85 -7.56
C ASN A 95 2.58 14.14 -7.99
N VAL A 96 3.20 14.87 -7.08
CA VAL A 96 4.02 16.07 -7.38
C VAL A 96 5.19 15.71 -8.30
N LEU A 97 5.96 14.67 -7.98
CA LEU A 97 7.11 14.24 -8.78
C LEU A 97 6.74 13.82 -10.22
N ARG A 98 5.52 13.35 -10.42
CA ARG A 98 4.97 12.96 -11.74
C ARG A 98 4.31 14.14 -12.46
N HIS A 99 4.06 15.24 -11.78
CA HIS A 99 3.32 16.37 -12.35
C HIS A 99 4.14 17.07 -13.46
N PRO A 100 3.53 17.43 -14.61
CA PRO A 100 4.25 18.04 -15.74
C PRO A 100 4.96 19.35 -15.35
N ALA A 101 4.36 20.21 -14.53
CA ALA A 101 4.97 21.45 -14.06
C ALA A 101 6.21 21.19 -13.20
N PHE A 102 6.18 20.17 -12.33
CA PHE A 102 7.36 19.78 -11.57
C PHE A 102 8.49 19.27 -12.48
N LEU A 103 8.16 18.46 -13.48
CA LEU A 103 9.13 17.91 -14.43
C LEU A 103 9.76 18.98 -15.34
N SER A 104 9.02 20.05 -15.67
CA SER A 104 9.52 21.19 -16.43
C SER A 104 10.31 22.20 -15.58
N GLY A 105 10.26 22.10 -14.24
CA GLY A 105 10.93 23.03 -13.33
C GLY A 105 10.08 24.28 -12.96
N ALA A 106 8.82 24.32 -13.37
CA ALA A 106 7.86 25.36 -12.97
C ALA A 106 7.38 25.08 -11.53
N THR A 107 8.27 25.32 -10.58
CA THR A 107 8.04 25.04 -9.15
C THR A 107 8.31 26.30 -8.34
N ASP A 108 7.26 26.95 -7.89
CA ASP A 108 7.29 28.09 -6.99
C ASP A 108 6.51 27.81 -5.70
N THR A 109 6.43 28.78 -4.83
CA THR A 109 5.72 28.65 -3.55
C THR A 109 4.21 28.52 -3.70
N ALA A 110 3.65 28.93 -4.84
CA ALA A 110 2.22 28.82 -5.15
C ALA A 110 1.86 27.49 -5.86
N PHE A 111 2.78 26.52 -5.94
CA PHE A 111 2.59 25.28 -6.68
C PHE A 111 1.30 24.53 -6.28
N PHE A 112 1.03 24.40 -4.99
CA PHE A 112 -0.17 23.72 -4.50
C PHE A 112 -1.44 24.50 -4.76
N ASP A 113 -1.40 25.84 -4.64
CA ASP A 113 -2.54 26.71 -4.94
C ASP A 113 -2.88 26.67 -6.44
N THR A 114 -1.84 26.66 -7.29
CA THR A 114 -1.98 26.64 -8.76
C THR A 114 -2.50 25.31 -9.29
N HIS A 115 -2.03 24.20 -8.74
CA HIS A 115 -2.34 22.86 -9.27
C HIS A 115 -3.36 22.07 -8.44
N GLY A 116 -3.83 22.64 -7.33
CA GLY A 116 -4.85 22.04 -6.45
C GLY A 116 -4.27 20.97 -5.52
N LEU A 117 -4.10 21.32 -4.24
CA LEU A 117 -3.61 20.39 -3.23
C LEU A 117 -4.47 19.13 -3.14
N GLU A 118 -5.80 19.27 -3.19
CA GLU A 118 -6.75 18.15 -3.10
C GLU A 118 -6.53 17.11 -4.23
N ALA A 119 -6.33 17.58 -5.46
CA ALA A 119 -6.06 16.69 -6.60
C ALA A 119 -4.70 15.99 -6.47
N LEU A 120 -3.68 16.71 -5.99
CA LEU A 120 -2.34 16.15 -5.78
C LEU A 120 -2.27 15.20 -4.57
N ALA A 121 -3.12 15.38 -3.57
CA ALA A 121 -3.18 14.56 -2.37
C ALA A 121 -3.99 13.26 -2.56
N GLN A 122 -4.55 13.01 -3.75
CA GLN A 122 -5.29 11.79 -4.00
C GLN A 122 -4.42 10.54 -3.81
N PRO A 123 -4.96 9.46 -3.22
CA PRO A 123 -4.26 8.20 -3.08
C PRO A 123 -3.78 7.66 -4.44
N LEU A 124 -2.66 6.96 -4.45
CA LEU A 124 -2.15 6.28 -5.65
C LEU A 124 -3.03 5.09 -6.04
N ALA A 125 -3.64 4.45 -5.07
CA ALA A 125 -4.53 3.31 -5.27
C ALA A 125 -5.91 3.79 -5.71
N GLY A 126 -6.30 3.49 -6.95
CA GLY A 126 -7.67 3.70 -7.43
C GLY A 126 -8.63 2.60 -6.97
N ASP A 127 -9.94 2.75 -7.24
CA ASP A 127 -11.03 1.88 -6.78
C ASP A 127 -10.78 0.38 -7.05
N ARG A 128 -10.24 0.04 -8.21
CA ARG A 128 -9.88 -1.35 -8.53
C ARG A 128 -8.78 -1.88 -7.61
N ALA A 129 -7.75 -1.08 -7.34
CA ALA A 129 -6.67 -1.46 -6.44
C ALA A 129 -7.19 -1.69 -5.02
N VAL A 130 -8.07 -0.82 -4.53
CA VAL A 130 -8.73 -0.94 -3.22
C VAL A 130 -9.50 -2.26 -3.14
N ARG A 131 -10.33 -2.54 -4.14
CA ARG A 131 -11.14 -3.77 -4.19
C ARG A 131 -10.27 -5.03 -4.24
N LEU A 132 -9.25 -5.08 -5.10
CA LEU A 132 -8.34 -6.22 -5.20
C LEU A 132 -7.51 -6.42 -3.93
N SER A 133 -7.14 -5.35 -3.26
CA SER A 133 -6.45 -5.41 -1.97
C SER A 133 -7.33 -5.98 -0.86
N ALA A 134 -8.61 -5.61 -0.82
CA ALA A 134 -9.58 -6.21 0.11
C ALA A 134 -9.76 -7.72 -0.16
N VAL A 135 -9.82 -8.13 -1.44
CA VAL A 135 -9.83 -9.55 -1.83
C VAL A 135 -8.55 -10.24 -1.36
N ALA A 136 -7.38 -9.65 -1.60
CA ALA A 136 -6.11 -10.21 -1.17
C ALA A 136 -6.03 -10.35 0.36
N ALA A 137 -6.44 -9.33 1.12
CA ALA A 137 -6.53 -9.39 2.58
C ALA A 137 -7.42 -10.55 3.05
N THR A 138 -8.60 -10.72 2.41
CA THR A 138 -9.54 -11.81 2.72
C THR A 138 -8.93 -13.17 2.49
N LEU A 139 -8.31 -13.38 1.32
CA LEU A 139 -7.73 -14.68 0.96
C LEU A 139 -6.49 -15.02 1.79
N ALA A 140 -5.67 -14.03 2.14
CA ALA A 140 -4.56 -14.19 3.05
C ALA A 140 -5.02 -14.56 4.47
N GLU A 141 -6.10 -13.92 4.97
CA GLU A 141 -6.66 -14.28 6.27
C GLU A 141 -7.21 -15.70 6.28
N VAL A 142 -7.90 -16.11 5.23
CA VAL A 142 -8.39 -17.48 5.09
C VAL A 142 -7.22 -18.47 5.08
N ALA A 143 -6.15 -18.18 4.36
CA ALA A 143 -4.95 -19.01 4.33
C ALA A 143 -4.28 -19.07 5.71
N HIS A 144 -4.18 -17.95 6.41
CA HIS A 144 -3.67 -17.88 7.78
C HIS A 144 -4.48 -18.73 8.75
N ASN A 145 -5.81 -18.56 8.77
CA ASN A 145 -6.70 -19.29 9.66
C ASN A 145 -6.63 -20.81 9.42
N ARG A 146 -6.47 -21.22 8.17
CA ARG A 146 -6.27 -22.62 7.83
C ARG A 146 -4.92 -23.15 8.30
N ALA A 147 -3.85 -22.39 8.10
CA ALA A 147 -2.50 -22.80 8.50
C ALA A 147 -2.32 -22.87 10.02
N THR A 148 -3.06 -22.07 10.79
CA THR A 148 -3.01 -22.02 12.25
C THR A 148 -4.10 -22.84 12.94
N ALA A 149 -5.01 -23.47 12.17
CA ALA A 149 -6.09 -24.27 12.72
C ALA A 149 -5.55 -25.49 13.48
N THR A 150 -5.89 -25.63 14.74
CA THR A 150 -5.49 -26.76 15.59
C THR A 150 -6.35 -27.99 15.37
N VAL A 151 -7.54 -27.84 14.78
CA VAL A 151 -8.48 -28.90 14.43
C VAL A 151 -9.07 -28.63 13.05
N LEU A 152 -9.33 -29.69 12.27
CA LEU A 152 -10.02 -29.62 10.98
C LEU A 152 -9.34 -28.72 9.93
N GLY A 153 -8.03 -28.48 10.01
CA GLY A 153 -7.25 -27.65 9.08
C GLY A 153 -7.31 -28.08 7.62
N GLU A 154 -7.64 -29.34 7.35
CA GLU A 154 -7.83 -29.88 5.99
C GLU A 154 -9.18 -29.47 5.37
N ILE A 155 -10.15 -29.05 6.19
CA ILE A 155 -11.47 -28.62 5.69
C ILE A 155 -11.34 -27.18 5.17
N PRO A 156 -11.91 -26.87 3.99
CA PRO A 156 -11.93 -25.49 3.47
C PRO A 156 -12.55 -24.54 4.47
N SER A 157 -11.98 -23.36 4.63
CA SER A 157 -12.50 -22.32 5.52
C SER A 157 -13.96 -22.04 5.19
N GLY A 158 -14.82 -22.01 6.24
CA GLY A 158 -16.25 -21.77 6.10
C GLY A 158 -17.04 -22.90 5.46
N TRP A 159 -16.50 -24.12 5.45
CA TRP A 159 -17.24 -25.29 5.01
C TRP A 159 -18.57 -25.44 5.76
N ARG A 160 -19.64 -25.74 5.02
CA ARG A 160 -21.00 -25.99 5.54
C ARG A 160 -21.58 -27.20 4.85
N ASN A 161 -22.40 -27.99 5.56
CA ASN A 161 -23.13 -29.12 4.99
C ASN A 161 -24.06 -28.71 3.83
N LEU A 162 -24.66 -27.51 3.93
CA LEU A 162 -25.45 -26.90 2.88
C LEU A 162 -24.73 -25.64 2.40
N ALA A 163 -24.42 -25.58 1.12
CA ALA A 163 -23.83 -24.38 0.49
C ALA A 163 -24.93 -23.34 0.26
N SER A 164 -25.42 -22.72 1.34
CA SER A 164 -26.61 -21.84 1.33
C SER A 164 -26.29 -20.38 1.02
N GLY A 165 -25.04 -19.97 0.87
CA GLY A 165 -24.65 -18.59 0.59
C GLY A 165 -23.14 -18.38 0.56
N ASP A 166 -22.74 -17.19 0.12
CA ASP A 166 -21.35 -16.79 0.14
C ASP A 166 -20.91 -16.44 1.54
N GLN A 167 -19.62 -16.55 1.79
CA GLN A 167 -18.97 -15.97 2.96
C GLN A 167 -18.62 -14.54 2.66
N HIS A 168 -18.49 -13.71 3.67
CA HIS A 168 -18.06 -12.34 3.47
C HIS A 168 -17.09 -11.88 4.56
N LYS A 169 -16.27 -10.92 4.19
CA LYS A 169 -15.46 -10.08 5.06
C LYS A 169 -15.74 -8.63 4.75
N THR A 170 -15.63 -7.78 5.75
CA THR A 170 -15.76 -6.32 5.59
C THR A 170 -14.53 -5.67 6.18
N TYR A 171 -13.90 -4.81 5.42
CA TYR A 171 -12.78 -3.98 5.83
C TYR A 171 -13.22 -2.52 5.83
N ARG A 172 -12.59 -1.71 6.65
CA ARG A 172 -12.80 -0.26 6.67
C ARG A 172 -11.46 0.41 6.42
N ASP A 173 -11.39 1.25 5.39
CA ASP A 173 -10.19 2.01 5.08
C ASP A 173 -9.99 3.22 6.01
N ASN A 174 -8.84 3.89 5.89
CA ASN A 174 -8.50 5.08 6.68
C ASN A 174 -9.43 6.29 6.42
N ALA A 175 -10.17 6.29 5.31
CA ALA A 175 -11.21 7.28 5.02
C ALA A 175 -12.57 6.94 5.67
N GLY A 176 -12.71 5.73 6.23
CA GLY A 176 -13.91 5.23 6.86
C GLY A 176 -14.88 4.52 5.91
N ALA A 177 -14.51 4.33 4.63
CA ALA A 177 -15.32 3.59 3.67
C ALA A 177 -15.24 2.08 3.95
N GLU A 178 -16.38 1.39 3.79
CA GLU A 178 -16.47 -0.05 3.98
C GLU A 178 -16.33 -0.81 2.65
N HIS A 179 -15.47 -1.81 2.67
CA HIS A 179 -15.17 -2.68 1.52
C HIS A 179 -15.57 -4.10 1.88
N ARG A 180 -16.71 -4.55 1.34
CA ARG A 180 -17.19 -5.90 1.53
C ARG A 180 -16.64 -6.80 0.41
N VAL A 181 -16.18 -7.98 0.80
CA VAL A 181 -15.71 -9.04 -0.09
C VAL A 181 -16.56 -10.29 0.15
N ASP A 182 -17.36 -10.66 -0.82
CA ASP A 182 -18.08 -11.93 -0.83
C ASP A 182 -17.24 -12.99 -1.55
N TYR A 183 -17.15 -14.21 -0.99
CA TYR A 183 -16.35 -15.29 -1.54
C TYR A 183 -16.93 -16.66 -1.20
N ARG A 184 -16.62 -17.67 -2.04
CA ARG A 184 -17.02 -19.05 -1.81
C ARG A 184 -15.92 -20.02 -2.21
N PHE A 185 -15.67 -21.02 -1.37
CA PHE A 185 -14.82 -22.14 -1.74
C PHE A 185 -15.63 -23.23 -2.45
N THR A 186 -15.16 -23.62 -3.62
CA THR A 186 -15.71 -24.70 -4.43
C THR A 186 -14.67 -25.78 -4.66
N ARG A 187 -15.07 -26.88 -5.29
CA ARG A 187 -14.10 -27.92 -5.71
C ARG A 187 -13.10 -27.44 -6.77
N ARG A 188 -13.40 -26.32 -7.45
CA ARG A 188 -12.55 -25.70 -8.48
C ARG A 188 -11.68 -24.55 -7.94
N GLY A 189 -11.72 -24.29 -6.64
CA GLY A 189 -11.03 -23.18 -5.98
C GLY A 189 -11.98 -22.15 -5.40
N VAL A 190 -11.50 -20.95 -5.18
CA VAL A 190 -12.28 -19.82 -4.69
C VAL A 190 -13.04 -19.15 -5.85
N THR A 191 -14.28 -18.77 -5.61
CA THR A 191 -15.06 -17.89 -6.48
C THR A 191 -15.38 -16.60 -5.74
N LEU A 192 -15.32 -15.50 -6.47
CA LEU A 192 -15.63 -14.14 -6.03
C LEU A 192 -16.87 -13.70 -6.81
N PRO A 193 -18.07 -13.64 -6.19
CA PRO A 193 -19.33 -13.34 -6.91
C PRO A 193 -19.33 -11.97 -7.58
N ASP A 194 -18.70 -10.98 -6.95
CA ASP A 194 -18.51 -9.62 -7.49
C ASP A 194 -17.22 -9.52 -8.33
N ASP A 195 -16.91 -10.59 -9.05
CA ASP A 195 -15.65 -10.81 -9.73
C ASP A 195 -15.42 -9.78 -10.85
N ASP A 196 -14.29 -9.08 -10.72
CA ASP A 196 -13.73 -8.23 -11.77
C ASP A 196 -12.96 -9.02 -12.85
N GLY A 197 -13.26 -10.28 -13.01
CA GLY A 197 -12.53 -11.17 -13.91
C GLY A 197 -11.14 -11.51 -13.39
N VAL A 198 -10.98 -11.72 -12.08
CA VAL A 198 -9.71 -12.17 -11.49
C VAL A 198 -9.80 -13.62 -11.02
N ALA A 199 -8.70 -14.33 -11.14
CA ALA A 199 -8.53 -15.69 -10.65
C ALA A 199 -7.43 -15.75 -9.60
N LEU A 200 -7.64 -16.56 -8.55
CA LEU A 200 -6.62 -16.83 -7.56
C LEU A 200 -5.54 -17.75 -8.15
N VAL A 201 -4.28 -17.31 -8.09
CA VAL A 201 -3.09 -18.10 -8.46
C VAL A 201 -2.41 -18.67 -7.22
N LEU A 202 -2.24 -17.86 -6.19
CA LEU A 202 -1.58 -18.23 -4.93
C LEU A 202 -2.22 -17.49 -3.76
N ALA A 203 -2.39 -18.17 -2.63
CA ALA A 203 -2.69 -17.53 -1.34
C ALA A 203 -1.88 -18.18 -0.22
N SER A 204 -1.13 -17.37 0.50
CA SER A 204 -0.52 -17.67 1.80
C SER A 204 -0.96 -16.61 2.81
N ALA A 205 -0.51 -16.71 4.05
CA ALA A 205 -0.85 -15.76 5.11
C ALA A 205 -0.32 -14.34 4.86
N ASP A 206 0.74 -14.22 4.09
CA ASP A 206 1.51 -13.00 3.82
C ASP A 206 1.57 -12.60 2.35
N GLN A 207 1.08 -13.45 1.45
CA GLN A 207 1.11 -13.17 0.01
C GLN A 207 -0.12 -13.75 -0.71
N VAL A 208 -0.70 -12.95 -1.58
CA VAL A 208 -1.74 -13.37 -2.53
C VAL A 208 -1.35 -12.96 -3.93
N VAL A 209 -1.54 -13.85 -4.91
CA VAL A 209 -1.35 -13.55 -6.33
C VAL A 209 -2.67 -13.74 -7.05
N LEU A 210 -3.15 -12.68 -7.68
CA LEU A 210 -4.35 -12.67 -8.50
C LEU A 210 -3.96 -12.47 -9.97
N ALA A 211 -4.56 -13.23 -10.87
CA ALA A 211 -4.41 -13.04 -12.32
C ALA A 211 -5.71 -12.47 -12.90
N ASP A 212 -5.59 -11.48 -13.77
CA ASP A 212 -6.73 -10.93 -14.52
C ASP A 212 -7.12 -11.81 -15.72
N THR A 213 -8.16 -11.41 -16.45
CA THR A 213 -8.65 -12.11 -17.65
C THR A 213 -7.64 -12.14 -18.80
N ALA A 214 -6.65 -11.25 -18.80
CA ALA A 214 -5.55 -11.25 -19.76
C ALA A 214 -4.39 -12.14 -19.31
N GLY A 215 -4.49 -12.76 -18.14
CA GLY A 215 -3.44 -13.61 -17.56
C GLY A 215 -2.31 -12.82 -16.86
N VAL A 216 -2.48 -11.51 -16.67
CA VAL A 216 -1.48 -10.69 -15.95
C VAL A 216 -1.62 -10.94 -14.44
N ALA A 217 -0.56 -11.49 -13.86
CA ALA A 217 -0.50 -11.78 -12.43
C ALA A 217 -0.04 -10.57 -11.63
N THR A 218 -0.78 -10.21 -10.59
CA THR A 218 -0.43 -9.17 -9.62
C THR A 218 -0.23 -9.81 -8.25
N ALA A 219 0.93 -9.55 -7.64
CA ALA A 219 1.25 -10.00 -6.30
C ALA A 219 0.87 -8.91 -5.27
N PHE A 220 0.25 -9.34 -4.19
CA PHE A 220 -0.13 -8.54 -3.03
C PHE A 220 0.59 -9.09 -1.82
N ALA A 221 1.44 -8.29 -1.18
CA ALA A 221 2.00 -8.60 0.12
C ALA A 221 1.02 -8.15 1.20
N VAL A 222 0.72 -9.04 2.15
CA VAL A 222 -0.26 -8.77 3.21
C VAL A 222 0.42 -8.87 4.57
N ALA A 223 0.33 -7.81 5.35
CA ALA A 223 0.83 -7.77 6.72
C ALA A 223 -0.31 -7.47 7.69
N ARG A 224 -0.27 -8.06 8.87
CA ARG A 224 -1.29 -7.90 9.92
C ARG A 224 -0.67 -7.49 11.23
N TYR A 225 -1.29 -6.49 11.84
CA TYR A 225 -0.91 -5.96 13.14
C TYR A 225 -2.17 -5.80 13.98
N ALA A 226 -2.42 -6.76 14.87
CA ALA A 226 -3.65 -6.83 15.67
C ALA A 226 -4.93 -6.79 14.79
N ALA A 227 -5.67 -5.68 14.80
CA ALA A 227 -6.90 -5.50 14.03
C ALA A 227 -6.69 -4.83 12.66
N GLU A 228 -5.48 -4.39 12.37
CA GLU A 228 -5.13 -3.71 11.12
C GLU A 228 -4.54 -4.67 10.10
N VAL A 229 -4.84 -4.45 8.83
CA VAL A 229 -4.27 -5.18 7.72
C VAL A 229 -3.74 -4.23 6.68
N TYR A 230 -2.48 -4.42 6.28
CA TYR A 230 -1.81 -3.64 5.25
C TYR A 230 -1.59 -4.51 4.02
N VAL A 231 -1.87 -3.94 2.85
CA VAL A 231 -1.73 -4.64 1.57
C VAL A 231 -0.89 -3.78 0.64
N ASP A 232 0.29 -4.28 0.29
CA ASP A 232 1.20 -3.63 -0.64
C ASP A 232 1.19 -4.35 -1.99
N SER A 233 1.06 -3.59 -3.06
CA SER A 233 1.08 -4.10 -4.42
C SER A 233 1.64 -3.08 -5.41
N PRO A 234 1.94 -3.47 -6.66
CA PRO A 234 2.27 -2.51 -7.71
C PRO A 234 1.16 -1.50 -8.02
N LEU A 235 -0.08 -1.75 -7.57
CA LEU A 235 -1.23 -0.87 -7.76
C LEU A 235 -1.36 0.19 -6.66
N GLY A 236 -0.59 0.07 -5.58
CA GLY A 236 -0.58 0.95 -4.42
C GLY A 236 -0.51 0.17 -3.10
N SER A 237 -0.33 0.91 -2.00
CA SER A 237 -0.36 0.39 -0.62
C SER A 237 -1.62 0.89 0.08
N LEU A 238 -2.29 0.00 0.81
CA LEU A 238 -3.56 0.26 1.51
C LEU A 238 -3.49 -0.28 2.94
N ALA A 239 -4.24 0.37 3.84
CA ALA A 239 -4.45 -0.05 5.22
C ALA A 239 -5.93 -0.04 5.57
#